data_acec572d313eed5d6fb1e94a58a7a831
#
_entry.id   acec572d313eed5d6fb1e94a58a7a831
#
_cell.length_a   1.000
_cell.length_b   1.000
_cell.length_c   1.000
_cell.angle_alpha   90.00
_cell.angle_beta   90.00
_cell.angle_gamma   90.00
#
_symmetry.space_group_name_H-M   'P 1'
#
loop_
_entity.id
_entity.type
_entity.pdbx_description
1 polymer ?
#
loop_
_entity_poly.entity_id
_entity_poly.type
_entity_poly.pdbx_seq_one_letter_code
_entity_poly.pdbx_strand_id
1 'polypeptide(L)'
;MTRTPLIDKLLDRRLADPVRFADRVRQRPRATWSPTEPLMVVAADHPARGALAAGGRADAMADREHLLERCVTALGRPGVNGFLGTADMVADLANLDALDGKVVFGSMNRGGFAGASFELDDRMTGYDVQGILDEDLTGGKMLLRFDLSDPGTATTAQACAEAVTTLARARRIAMVEPFISYRADDGKVVNDLSADAVVKSVVMASGLGADTSWTWLKLPAVDDMERVVRATSLPILLLGGEVSTDPEETRRRWATALAARHVRGLVLGRSVLYPPDSDVATAIDNAVQLLSLIHI
;
A
#
# COMPACT_ATOMS: atom_id res chain seq x y z
N MET A 1 17.18 -0.91 32.80
CA MET A 1 15.68 -0.82 32.73
C MET A 1 15.24 -1.46 31.42
N THR A 2 14.48 -2.52 31.48
CA THR A 2 13.88 -3.15 30.28
C THR A 2 12.87 -2.15 29.69
N ARG A 3 12.99 -1.88 28.39
CA ARG A 3 12.06 -1.00 27.67
C ARG A 3 10.66 -1.63 27.68
N THR A 4 9.63 -0.89 28.09
CA THR A 4 8.23 -1.35 27.98
C THR A 4 7.91 -1.61 26.51
N PRO A 5 7.36 -2.77 26.14
CA PRO A 5 6.93 -3.07 24.77
C PRO A 5 5.99 -2.01 24.21
N LEU A 6 6.00 -1.83 22.89
CA LEU A 6 5.12 -0.87 22.22
C LEU A 6 3.66 -1.29 22.35
N ILE A 7 3.38 -2.60 22.24
CA ILE A 7 2.02 -3.14 22.39
C ILE A 7 1.44 -2.87 23.78
N ASP A 8 2.24 -2.98 24.84
CA ASP A 8 1.78 -2.69 26.19
C ASP A 8 1.44 -1.20 26.37
N LYS A 9 2.29 -0.31 25.84
CA LYS A 9 2.02 1.13 25.83
C LYS A 9 0.74 1.50 25.08
N LEU A 10 0.51 0.86 23.96
CA LEU A 10 -0.69 1.07 23.14
C LEU A 10 -1.93 0.55 23.84
N LEU A 11 -1.83 -0.63 24.47
CA LEU A 11 -2.90 -1.21 25.29
C LEU A 11 -3.28 -0.28 26.43
N ASP A 12 -2.29 0.19 27.20
CA ASP A 12 -2.52 1.11 28.32
C ASP A 12 -3.20 2.41 27.87
N ARG A 13 -2.74 3.02 26.78
CA ARG A 13 -3.35 4.23 26.20
C ARG A 13 -4.79 3.99 25.77
N ARG A 14 -5.05 2.85 25.11
CA ARG A 14 -6.39 2.48 24.62
C ARG A 14 -7.37 2.21 25.74
N LEU A 15 -6.92 1.57 26.83
CA LEU A 15 -7.74 1.31 28.01
C LEU A 15 -7.98 2.56 28.85
N ALA A 16 -7.00 3.45 28.95
CA ALA A 16 -7.11 4.68 29.71
C ALA A 16 -8.12 5.68 29.08
N ASP A 17 -8.05 5.86 27.75
CA ASP A 17 -8.92 6.79 27.03
C ASP A 17 -9.06 6.38 25.55
N PRO A 18 -10.07 5.55 25.21
CA PRO A 18 -10.28 5.09 23.84
C PRO A 18 -10.66 6.22 22.87
N VAL A 19 -11.30 7.29 23.36
CA VAL A 19 -11.67 8.46 22.54
C VAL A 19 -10.41 9.22 22.13
N ARG A 20 -9.56 9.55 23.09
CA ARG A 20 -8.28 10.20 22.82
C ARG A 20 -7.38 9.34 21.93
N PHE A 21 -7.40 8.02 22.13
CA PHE A 21 -6.65 7.09 21.30
C PHE A 21 -7.09 7.16 19.82
N ALA A 22 -8.40 7.18 19.57
CA ALA A 22 -8.96 7.33 18.22
C ALA A 22 -8.67 8.72 17.63
N ASP A 23 -8.88 9.78 18.41
CA ASP A 23 -8.68 11.16 17.99
C ASP A 23 -7.22 11.47 17.58
N ARG A 24 -6.23 10.72 18.08
CA ARG A 24 -4.82 10.93 17.76
C ARG A 24 -4.55 10.82 16.25
N VAL A 25 -5.29 9.98 15.53
CA VAL A 25 -5.16 9.89 14.07
C VAL A 25 -5.54 11.19 13.40
N ARG A 26 -6.68 11.77 13.79
CA ARG A 26 -7.18 13.03 13.23
C ARG A 26 -6.34 14.23 13.64
N GLN A 27 -5.79 14.23 14.86
CA GLN A 27 -5.03 15.34 15.45
C GLN A 27 -3.54 15.32 15.10
N ARG A 28 -3.06 14.30 14.37
CA ARG A 28 -1.65 14.22 14.00
C ARG A 28 -1.23 15.46 13.15
N PRO A 29 0.00 15.97 13.27
CA PRO A 29 0.56 16.92 12.31
C PRO A 29 0.47 16.39 10.88
N ARG A 30 0.01 17.22 9.95
CA ARG A 30 -0.17 16.84 8.54
C ARG A 30 1.12 16.98 7.77
N ALA A 31 1.27 16.17 6.72
CA ALA A 31 2.32 16.39 5.74
C ALA A 31 2.05 17.66 4.93
N THR A 32 3.09 18.42 4.70
CA THR A 32 3.14 19.46 3.64
C THR A 32 3.72 18.79 2.39
N TRP A 33 2.87 18.11 1.62
CA TRP A 33 3.27 17.37 0.43
C TRP A 33 2.43 17.80 -0.78
N SER A 34 3.07 17.94 -1.92
CA SER A 34 2.42 18.23 -3.21
C SER A 34 2.41 16.97 -4.09
N PRO A 35 1.37 16.73 -4.90
CA PRO A 35 1.34 15.64 -5.88
C PRO A 35 2.48 15.66 -6.91
N THR A 36 3.22 16.76 -7.01
CA THR A 36 4.42 16.86 -7.85
C THR A 36 5.69 16.36 -7.17
N GLU A 37 5.67 16.17 -5.85
CA GLU A 37 6.81 15.67 -5.09
C GLU A 37 6.84 14.14 -5.08
N PRO A 38 8.04 13.51 -5.08
CA PRO A 38 8.16 12.06 -4.97
C PRO A 38 7.57 11.52 -3.66
N LEU A 39 6.99 10.33 -3.73
CA LEU A 39 6.47 9.59 -2.58
C LEU A 39 7.31 8.35 -2.28
N MET A 40 7.75 8.21 -1.02
CA MET A 40 8.23 6.97 -0.43
C MET A 40 7.26 6.54 0.67
N VAL A 41 6.42 5.57 0.36
CA VAL A 41 5.36 5.06 1.24
C VAL A 41 5.73 3.71 1.80
N VAL A 42 5.70 3.56 3.11
CA VAL A 42 5.82 2.26 3.80
C VAL A 42 4.43 1.64 3.91
N ALA A 43 4.28 0.38 3.49
CA ALA A 43 3.00 -0.33 3.48
C ALA A 43 2.98 -1.51 4.46
N ALA A 44 1.97 -1.54 5.34
CA ALA A 44 1.78 -2.61 6.32
C ALA A 44 0.30 -3.08 6.41
N ASP A 45 -0.38 -3.19 5.27
CA ASP A 45 -1.80 -3.59 5.19
C ASP A 45 -2.00 -5.09 4.92
N HIS A 46 -0.93 -5.87 4.73
CA HIS A 46 -0.98 -7.29 4.38
C HIS A 46 -1.59 -8.18 5.47
N PRO A 47 -1.27 -8.00 6.79
CA PRO A 47 -1.77 -8.88 7.84
C PRO A 47 -3.30 -8.95 7.91
N ALA A 48 -3.99 -7.85 7.64
CA ALA A 48 -5.45 -7.77 7.73
C ALA A 48 -6.21 -8.70 6.78
N ARG A 49 -5.54 -9.23 5.74
CA ARG A 49 -6.10 -10.26 4.86
C ARG A 49 -5.49 -11.66 5.10
N GLY A 50 -4.75 -11.86 6.19
CA GLY A 50 -4.08 -13.12 6.49
C GLY A 50 -2.79 -13.36 5.71
N ALA A 51 -2.26 -12.37 4.98
CA ALA A 51 -1.00 -12.49 4.25
C ALA A 51 0.18 -12.16 5.19
N LEU A 52 0.60 -13.15 5.98
CA LEU A 52 1.60 -12.99 7.04
C LEU A 52 3.03 -13.29 6.61
N ALA A 53 3.21 -13.96 5.48
CA ALA A 53 4.52 -14.40 5.02
C ALA A 53 5.37 -13.25 4.47
N ALA A 54 6.66 -13.24 4.83
CA ALA A 54 7.67 -12.37 4.24
C ALA A 54 9.07 -12.99 4.41
N GLY A 55 9.94 -12.85 3.42
CA GLY A 55 11.34 -13.26 3.50
C GLY A 55 11.55 -14.75 3.82
N GLY A 56 10.72 -15.62 3.26
CA GLY A 56 10.79 -17.07 3.51
C GLY A 56 10.20 -17.54 4.84
N ARG A 57 9.69 -16.63 5.68
CA ARG A 57 9.02 -16.92 6.96
C ARG A 57 7.52 -16.80 6.79
N ALA A 58 6.77 -17.88 7.11
CA ALA A 58 5.32 -17.94 6.93
C ALA A 58 4.54 -16.99 7.87
N ASP A 59 5.12 -16.63 9.00
CA ASP A 59 4.51 -15.87 10.09
C ASP A 59 5.24 -14.53 10.39
N ALA A 60 6.08 -14.07 9.48
CA ALA A 60 6.95 -12.90 9.69
C ALA A 60 6.22 -11.65 10.18
N MET A 61 4.98 -11.43 9.72
CA MET A 61 4.16 -10.26 10.05
C MET A 61 3.11 -10.55 11.15
N ALA A 62 3.13 -11.72 11.79
CA ALA A 62 2.16 -12.10 12.82
C ALA A 62 2.46 -11.43 14.17
N ASP A 63 3.74 -11.22 14.49
CA ASP A 63 4.16 -10.54 15.72
C ASP A 63 3.96 -9.02 15.58
N ARG A 64 2.99 -8.49 16.32
CA ARG A 64 2.61 -7.06 16.27
C ARG A 64 3.70 -6.14 16.80
N GLU A 65 4.39 -6.51 17.90
CA GLU A 65 5.51 -5.74 18.46
C GLU A 65 6.60 -5.57 17.41
N HIS A 66 7.04 -6.68 16.83
CA HIS A 66 8.09 -6.70 15.83
C HIS A 66 7.71 -5.93 14.55
N LEU A 67 6.44 -6.05 14.10
CA LEU A 67 5.96 -5.28 12.94
C LEU A 67 5.95 -3.77 13.22
N LEU A 68 5.47 -3.36 14.41
CA LEU A 68 5.46 -1.95 14.81
C LEU A 68 6.86 -1.37 14.92
N GLU A 69 7.81 -2.09 15.55
CA GLU A 69 9.21 -1.65 15.62
C GLU A 69 9.83 -1.43 14.25
N ARG A 70 9.58 -2.33 13.30
CA ARG A 70 10.01 -2.18 11.90
C ARG A 70 9.37 -0.99 11.21
N CYS A 71 8.07 -0.79 11.39
CA CYS A 71 7.37 0.37 10.82
C CYS A 71 7.89 1.68 11.41
N VAL A 72 8.07 1.77 12.74
CA VAL A 72 8.61 2.97 13.41
C VAL A 72 10.04 3.26 12.90
N THR A 73 10.88 2.23 12.78
CA THR A 73 12.24 2.37 12.22
C THR A 73 12.18 2.91 10.79
N ALA A 74 11.35 2.31 9.93
CA ALA A 74 11.23 2.71 8.53
C ALA A 74 10.69 4.15 8.39
N LEU A 75 9.63 4.49 9.13
CA LEU A 75 9.01 5.83 9.09
C LEU A 75 9.92 6.93 9.65
N GLY A 76 10.82 6.59 10.54
CA GLY A 76 11.83 7.51 11.07
C GLY A 76 12.99 7.81 10.11
N ARG A 77 13.11 7.09 8.98
CA ARG A 77 14.20 7.34 8.02
C ARG A 77 13.95 8.59 7.20
N PRO A 78 15.00 9.43 6.97
CA PRO A 78 14.90 10.56 6.05
C PRO A 78 14.43 10.12 4.66
N GLY A 79 13.59 10.93 4.03
CA GLY A 79 13.03 10.63 2.70
C GLY A 79 11.79 9.73 2.69
N VAL A 80 11.45 9.05 3.80
CA VAL A 80 10.16 8.37 3.95
C VAL A 80 9.11 9.41 4.33
N ASN A 81 8.16 9.64 3.44
CA ASN A 81 7.14 10.67 3.61
C ASN A 81 5.70 10.15 3.63
N GLY A 82 5.50 8.82 3.53
CA GLY A 82 4.15 8.26 3.55
C GLY A 82 4.02 6.89 4.24
N PHE A 83 2.77 6.58 4.61
CA PHE A 83 2.35 5.30 5.18
C PHE A 83 1.06 4.81 4.53
N LEU A 84 0.96 3.51 4.31
CA LEU A 84 -0.25 2.81 3.90
C LEU A 84 -0.55 1.69 4.90
N GLY A 85 -1.70 1.74 5.53
CA GLY A 85 -2.11 0.70 6.49
C GLY A 85 -3.61 0.56 6.66
N THR A 86 -4.00 -0.46 7.40
CA THR A 86 -5.36 -0.64 7.91
C THR A 86 -5.60 0.24 9.13
N ALA A 87 -6.85 0.44 9.55
CA ALA A 87 -7.21 1.35 10.61
C ALA A 87 -6.50 1.06 11.95
N ASP A 88 -6.30 -0.22 12.26
CA ASP A 88 -5.54 -0.66 13.44
C ASP A 88 -4.06 -0.25 13.39
N MET A 89 -3.40 -0.42 12.21
CA MET A 89 -2.00 -0.01 12.04
C MET A 89 -1.86 1.52 12.04
N VAL A 90 -2.79 2.23 11.40
CA VAL A 90 -2.80 3.70 11.40
C VAL A 90 -2.99 4.24 12.81
N ALA A 91 -3.95 3.69 13.57
CA ALA A 91 -4.20 4.12 14.95
C ALA A 91 -2.99 3.85 15.87
N ASP A 92 -2.39 2.67 15.80
CA ASP A 92 -1.23 2.32 16.62
C ASP A 92 -0.03 3.23 16.30
N LEU A 93 0.31 3.40 15.01
CA LEU A 93 1.44 4.23 14.61
C LEU A 93 1.22 5.73 14.86
N ALA A 94 -0.03 6.23 14.76
CA ALA A 94 -0.36 7.59 15.16
C ALA A 94 -0.17 7.80 16.67
N ASN A 95 -0.56 6.81 17.49
CA ASN A 95 -0.34 6.85 18.93
C ASN A 95 1.13 6.66 19.34
N LEU A 96 2.00 6.24 18.42
CA LEU A 96 3.46 6.20 18.59
C LEU A 96 4.15 7.44 17.98
N ASP A 97 3.39 8.43 17.52
CA ASP A 97 3.86 9.66 16.86
C ASP A 97 4.62 9.39 15.55
N ALA A 98 4.57 8.17 15.03
CA ALA A 98 5.30 7.75 13.84
C ALA A 98 4.68 8.26 12.52
N LEU A 99 3.44 8.73 12.54
CA LEU A 99 2.74 9.28 11.37
C LEU A 99 2.74 10.81 11.33
N ASP A 100 3.40 11.48 12.27
CA ASP A 100 3.49 12.94 12.29
C ASP A 100 4.25 13.46 11.06
N GLY A 101 3.63 14.39 10.33
CA GLY A 101 4.18 14.92 9.08
C GLY A 101 4.20 13.94 7.91
N LYS A 102 3.47 12.82 7.97
CA LYS A 102 3.40 11.82 6.89
C LYS A 102 2.10 11.93 6.09
N VAL A 103 2.21 11.64 4.80
CA VAL A 103 1.08 11.30 3.92
C VAL A 103 0.54 9.94 4.35
N VAL A 104 -0.78 9.81 4.58
CA VAL A 104 -1.35 8.56 5.06
C VAL A 104 -2.46 8.07 4.12
N PHE A 105 -2.35 6.81 3.71
CA PHE A 105 -3.37 6.11 2.93
C PHE A 105 -4.02 5.03 3.78
N GLY A 106 -5.35 5.00 3.80
CA GLY A 106 -6.13 3.95 4.43
C GLY A 106 -6.39 2.78 3.48
N SER A 107 -6.10 1.55 3.91
CA SER A 107 -6.42 0.37 3.13
C SER A 107 -7.91 0.06 3.26
N MET A 108 -8.63 -0.06 2.12
CA MET A 108 -10.09 -0.10 2.08
C MET A 108 -10.65 -1.52 1.98
N ASN A 109 -10.32 -2.25 0.92
CA ASN A 109 -10.81 -3.60 0.73
C ASN A 109 -9.84 -4.65 1.28
N ARG A 110 -10.25 -5.32 2.37
CA ARG A 110 -9.48 -6.40 3.03
C ARG A 110 -10.33 -7.66 3.26
N GLY A 111 -11.50 -7.77 2.59
CA GLY A 111 -12.42 -8.90 2.72
C GLY A 111 -11.99 -10.14 1.93
N GLY A 112 -11.17 -9.99 0.91
CA GLY A 112 -10.58 -11.08 0.14
C GLY A 112 -9.44 -11.76 0.90
N PHE A 113 -9.78 -12.56 1.93
CA PHE A 113 -8.79 -13.23 2.77
C PHE A 113 -7.95 -14.22 1.96
N ALA A 114 -6.63 -14.18 2.19
CA ALA A 114 -5.69 -15.04 1.48
C ALA A 114 -6.01 -16.53 1.67
N GLY A 115 -6.15 -17.25 0.56
CA GLY A 115 -6.50 -18.67 0.56
C GLY A 115 -8.00 -18.98 0.70
N ALA A 116 -8.87 -17.98 0.85
CA ALA A 116 -10.30 -18.19 0.90
C ALA A 116 -10.89 -18.51 -0.50
N SER A 117 -11.95 -19.31 -0.55
CA SER A 117 -12.70 -19.57 -1.79
C SER A 117 -13.27 -18.29 -2.42
N PHE A 118 -13.58 -17.30 -1.58
CA PHE A 118 -14.10 -15.98 -1.96
C PHE A 118 -12.99 -14.89 -2.01
N GLU A 119 -11.73 -15.27 -2.15
CA GLU A 119 -10.59 -14.32 -2.09
C GLU A 119 -10.68 -13.17 -3.10
N LEU A 120 -11.39 -13.36 -4.22
CA LEU A 120 -11.58 -12.34 -5.26
C LEU A 120 -12.81 -11.45 -5.04
N ASP A 121 -13.72 -11.80 -4.13
CA ASP A 121 -14.77 -10.93 -3.60
C ASP A 121 -14.19 -10.08 -2.46
N ASP A 122 -13.32 -9.13 -2.82
CA ASP A 122 -12.56 -8.31 -1.87
C ASP A 122 -13.34 -7.06 -1.47
N ARG A 123 -14.31 -7.25 -0.58
CA ARG A 123 -15.21 -6.19 -0.11
C ARG A 123 -14.48 -5.16 0.73
N MET A 124 -15.08 -3.95 0.81
CA MET A 124 -14.61 -2.85 1.65
C MET A 124 -14.85 -3.17 3.13
N THR A 125 -13.88 -3.82 3.77
CA THR A 125 -13.92 -4.27 5.18
C THR A 125 -12.90 -3.53 6.06
N GLY A 126 -12.09 -2.66 5.46
CA GLY A 126 -11.19 -1.74 6.14
C GLY A 126 -11.78 -0.33 6.18
N TYR A 127 -11.00 0.66 5.75
CA TYR A 127 -11.53 2.01 5.59
C TYR A 127 -12.62 2.07 4.51
N ASP A 128 -13.67 2.80 4.80
CA ASP A 128 -14.57 3.34 3.79
C ASP A 128 -14.19 4.80 3.46
N VAL A 129 -14.90 5.42 2.52
CA VAL A 129 -14.61 6.82 2.15
C VAL A 129 -14.88 7.76 3.32
N GLN A 130 -15.91 7.49 4.12
CA GLN A 130 -16.22 8.35 5.27
C GLN A 130 -15.10 8.30 6.32
N GLY A 131 -14.58 7.11 6.64
CA GLY A 131 -13.43 6.97 7.55
C GLY A 131 -12.17 7.67 7.04
N ILE A 132 -11.90 7.65 5.72
CA ILE A 132 -10.82 8.42 5.10
C ILE A 132 -11.00 9.93 5.35
N LEU A 133 -12.23 10.43 5.25
CA LEU A 133 -12.54 11.86 5.47
C LEU A 133 -12.50 12.25 6.94
N ASP A 134 -13.08 11.44 7.82
CA ASP A 134 -13.17 11.70 9.25
C ASP A 134 -11.80 11.76 9.92
N GLU A 135 -10.88 10.90 9.49
CA GLU A 135 -9.49 10.88 9.97
C GLU A 135 -8.57 11.80 9.15
N ASP A 136 -9.12 12.48 8.16
CA ASP A 136 -8.39 13.39 7.27
C ASP A 136 -7.14 12.72 6.67
N LEU A 137 -7.32 11.51 6.11
CA LEU A 137 -6.28 10.80 5.39
C LEU A 137 -6.09 11.39 4.00
N THR A 138 -4.91 11.23 3.44
CA THR A 138 -4.57 11.71 2.08
C THR A 138 -5.38 11.00 1.01
N GLY A 139 -5.73 9.73 1.25
CA GLY A 139 -6.53 8.93 0.33
C GLY A 139 -6.78 7.51 0.81
N GLY A 140 -7.47 6.75 -0.02
CA GLY A 140 -7.76 5.35 0.20
C GLY A 140 -7.06 4.46 -0.82
N LYS A 141 -6.65 3.27 -0.41
CA LYS A 141 -6.04 2.27 -1.31
C LYS A 141 -6.96 1.07 -1.47
N MET A 142 -7.13 0.63 -2.70
CA MET A 142 -7.94 -0.51 -3.09
C MET A 142 -7.11 -1.51 -3.89
N LEU A 143 -7.20 -2.80 -3.54
CA LEU A 143 -6.67 -3.91 -4.34
C LEU A 143 -7.77 -4.37 -5.30
N LEU A 144 -7.47 -4.47 -6.59
CA LEU A 144 -8.42 -4.94 -7.59
C LEU A 144 -7.79 -6.03 -8.44
N ARG A 145 -8.19 -7.27 -8.20
CA ARG A 145 -7.73 -8.43 -8.93
C ARG A 145 -8.82 -8.87 -9.90
N PHE A 146 -8.52 -8.77 -11.19
CA PHE A 146 -9.43 -9.15 -12.27
C PHE A 146 -9.19 -10.61 -12.65
N ASP A 147 -10.03 -11.51 -12.17
CA ASP A 147 -10.19 -12.85 -12.76
C ASP A 147 -11.51 -12.84 -13.57
N LEU A 148 -11.40 -12.96 -14.88
CA LEU A 148 -12.56 -12.86 -15.77
C LEU A 148 -13.52 -14.05 -15.68
N SER A 149 -13.14 -15.11 -14.95
CA SER A 149 -13.94 -16.29 -14.68
C SER A 149 -14.60 -16.27 -13.29
N ASP A 150 -14.17 -15.36 -12.40
CA ASP A 150 -14.67 -15.30 -11.01
C ASP A 150 -15.67 -14.14 -10.83
N PRO A 151 -16.94 -14.43 -10.42
CA PRO A 151 -17.96 -13.40 -10.25
C PRO A 151 -17.63 -12.38 -9.15
N GLY A 152 -16.77 -12.69 -8.18
CA GLY A 152 -16.29 -11.76 -7.15
C GLY A 152 -15.55 -10.56 -7.73
N THR A 153 -14.95 -10.72 -8.92
CA THR A 153 -14.32 -9.62 -9.68
C THR A 153 -15.30 -8.48 -9.95
N ALA A 154 -16.53 -8.77 -10.38
CA ALA A 154 -17.51 -7.74 -10.70
C ALA A 154 -17.94 -6.95 -9.45
N THR A 155 -18.16 -7.65 -8.33
CA THR A 155 -18.51 -7.02 -7.04
C THR A 155 -17.39 -6.10 -6.56
N THR A 156 -16.15 -6.56 -6.60
CA THR A 156 -14.97 -5.78 -6.19
C THR A 156 -14.77 -4.57 -7.12
N ALA A 157 -14.90 -4.76 -8.43
CA ALA A 157 -14.75 -3.67 -9.40
C ALA A 157 -15.82 -2.57 -9.21
N GLN A 158 -17.07 -2.93 -8.95
CA GLN A 158 -18.14 -1.98 -8.64
C GLN A 158 -17.82 -1.18 -7.37
N ALA A 159 -17.47 -1.84 -6.28
CA ALA A 159 -17.14 -1.17 -5.02
C ALA A 159 -15.92 -0.22 -5.18
N CYS A 160 -14.90 -0.62 -5.94
CA CYS A 160 -13.76 0.24 -6.26
C CYS A 160 -14.19 1.45 -7.10
N ALA A 161 -15.03 1.29 -8.12
CA ALA A 161 -15.51 2.39 -8.97
C ALA A 161 -16.33 3.43 -8.18
N GLU A 162 -17.18 2.98 -7.26
CA GLU A 162 -17.92 3.85 -6.34
C GLU A 162 -16.98 4.64 -5.41
N ALA A 163 -15.98 3.97 -4.85
CA ALA A 163 -14.98 4.61 -3.98
C ALA A 163 -14.11 5.61 -4.77
N VAL A 164 -13.65 5.27 -5.99
CA VAL A 164 -12.90 6.19 -6.88
C VAL A 164 -13.70 7.47 -7.09
N THR A 165 -14.97 7.36 -7.48
CA THR A 165 -15.84 8.52 -7.72
C THR A 165 -16.00 9.38 -6.47
N THR A 166 -16.23 8.74 -5.31
CA THR A 166 -16.52 9.47 -4.06
C THR A 166 -15.26 10.13 -3.49
N LEU A 167 -14.12 9.45 -3.55
CA LEU A 167 -12.82 10.03 -3.16
C LEU A 167 -12.45 11.23 -4.04
N ALA A 168 -12.66 11.14 -5.37
CA ALA A 168 -12.39 12.24 -6.29
C ALA A 168 -13.23 13.48 -5.94
N ARG A 169 -14.54 13.32 -5.69
CA ARG A 169 -15.43 14.40 -5.24
C ARG A 169 -14.96 15.06 -3.95
N ALA A 170 -14.37 14.27 -3.05
CA ALA A 170 -13.80 14.75 -1.79
C ALA A 170 -12.36 15.27 -1.93
N ARG A 171 -11.77 15.24 -3.13
CA ARG A 171 -10.38 15.62 -3.42
C ARG A 171 -9.38 14.80 -2.60
N ARG A 172 -9.64 13.48 -2.51
CA ARG A 172 -8.76 12.50 -1.87
C ARG A 172 -8.25 11.52 -2.93
N ILE A 173 -7.02 11.07 -2.78
CA ILE A 173 -6.40 10.13 -3.72
C ILE A 173 -7.09 8.77 -3.62
N ALA A 174 -7.53 8.24 -4.75
CA ALA A 174 -7.92 6.85 -4.91
C ALA A 174 -6.71 6.06 -5.47
N MET A 175 -5.98 5.37 -4.61
CA MET A 175 -4.85 4.52 -5.01
C MET A 175 -5.39 3.14 -5.38
N VAL A 176 -5.47 2.83 -6.68
CA VAL A 176 -5.94 1.53 -7.18
C VAL A 176 -4.73 0.64 -7.49
N GLU A 177 -4.72 -0.57 -6.96
CA GLU A 177 -3.68 -1.59 -7.19
C GLU A 177 -4.28 -2.73 -8.04
N PRO A 178 -4.23 -2.62 -9.40
CA PRO A 178 -4.88 -3.57 -10.29
C PRO A 178 -3.94 -4.70 -10.68
N PHE A 179 -4.51 -5.92 -10.80
CA PHE A 179 -3.84 -7.09 -11.35
C PHE A 179 -4.80 -7.87 -12.25
N ILE A 180 -4.30 -8.49 -13.31
CA ILE A 180 -4.93 -9.67 -13.89
C ILE A 180 -4.53 -10.85 -13.00
N SER A 181 -5.51 -11.60 -12.55
CA SER A 181 -5.30 -12.73 -11.65
C SER A 181 -6.04 -13.96 -12.13
N TYR A 182 -5.62 -15.10 -11.66
CA TYR A 182 -6.29 -16.38 -11.92
C TYR A 182 -6.12 -17.30 -10.72
N ARG A 183 -6.98 -18.30 -10.65
CA ARG A 183 -6.88 -19.35 -9.64
C ARG A 183 -6.05 -20.49 -10.21
N ALA A 184 -4.91 -20.79 -9.58
CA ALA A 184 -4.05 -21.89 -9.95
C ALA A 184 -4.69 -23.25 -9.57
N ASP A 185 -4.13 -24.36 -10.06
CA ASP A 185 -4.64 -25.71 -9.81
C ASP A 185 -4.68 -26.09 -8.32
N ASP A 186 -3.81 -25.50 -7.50
CA ASP A 186 -3.79 -25.65 -6.05
C ASP A 186 -4.83 -24.76 -5.32
N GLY A 187 -5.65 -24.03 -6.06
CA GLY A 187 -6.70 -23.14 -5.55
C GLY A 187 -6.23 -21.75 -5.14
N LYS A 188 -4.91 -21.45 -5.18
CA LYS A 188 -4.39 -20.13 -4.83
C LYS A 188 -4.66 -19.10 -5.92
N VAL A 189 -4.92 -17.88 -5.51
CA VAL A 189 -4.99 -16.75 -6.43
C VAL A 189 -3.59 -16.25 -6.74
N VAL A 190 -3.25 -16.25 -8.03
CA VAL A 190 -1.97 -15.81 -8.57
C VAL A 190 -2.17 -14.58 -9.42
N ASN A 191 -1.28 -13.58 -9.26
CA ASN A 191 -1.26 -12.39 -10.11
C ASN A 191 -0.34 -12.64 -11.31
N ASP A 192 -0.85 -12.38 -12.52
CA ASP A 192 -0.02 -12.39 -13.72
C ASP A 192 0.78 -11.08 -13.79
N LEU A 193 2.10 -11.19 -13.70
CA LEU A 193 3.03 -10.07 -13.73
C LEU A 193 3.68 -9.88 -15.12
N SER A 194 3.16 -10.51 -16.17
CA SER A 194 3.59 -10.21 -17.53
C SER A 194 3.24 -8.77 -17.91
N ALA A 195 4.03 -8.15 -18.77
CA ALA A 195 3.76 -6.79 -19.24
C ALA A 195 2.37 -6.67 -19.90
N ASP A 196 1.92 -7.68 -20.62
CA ASP A 196 0.59 -7.72 -21.25
C ASP A 196 -0.53 -7.71 -20.21
N ALA A 197 -0.41 -8.49 -19.14
CA ALA A 197 -1.37 -8.52 -18.05
C ALA A 197 -1.41 -7.20 -17.28
N VAL A 198 -0.24 -6.61 -17.02
CA VAL A 198 -0.16 -5.30 -16.34
C VAL A 198 -0.78 -4.21 -17.20
N VAL A 199 -0.46 -4.13 -18.51
CA VAL A 199 -1.11 -3.19 -19.44
C VAL A 199 -2.62 -3.37 -19.44
N LYS A 200 -3.11 -4.61 -19.54
CA LYS A 200 -4.55 -4.91 -19.51
C LYS A 200 -5.21 -4.42 -18.21
N SER A 201 -4.60 -4.72 -17.06
CA SER A 201 -5.13 -4.28 -15.75
C SER A 201 -5.13 -2.77 -15.61
N VAL A 202 -4.11 -2.07 -16.10
CA VAL A 202 -3.99 -0.61 -16.11
C VAL A 202 -5.12 0.03 -16.94
N VAL A 203 -5.34 -0.45 -18.17
CA VAL A 203 -6.40 0.07 -19.02
C VAL A 203 -7.78 -0.12 -18.38
N MET A 204 -8.05 -1.31 -17.82
CA MET A 204 -9.32 -1.59 -17.13
C MET A 204 -9.50 -0.69 -15.90
N ALA A 205 -8.46 -0.55 -15.07
CA ALA A 205 -8.52 0.27 -13.86
C ALA A 205 -8.63 1.77 -14.16
N SER A 206 -8.03 2.25 -15.25
CA SER A 206 -8.10 3.66 -15.66
C SER A 206 -9.53 4.10 -16.04
N GLY A 207 -10.41 3.16 -16.38
CA GLY A 207 -11.81 3.42 -16.72
C GLY A 207 -12.78 3.33 -15.55
N LEU A 208 -12.31 3.13 -14.31
CA LEU A 208 -13.19 2.97 -13.14
C LEU A 208 -13.69 4.31 -12.61
N GLY A 209 -14.98 4.34 -12.27
CA GLY A 209 -15.63 5.50 -11.67
C GLY A 209 -16.01 6.59 -12.68
N ALA A 210 -16.73 7.61 -12.20
CA ALA A 210 -17.22 8.74 -13.00
C ALA A 210 -16.27 9.94 -12.99
N ASP A 211 -15.26 9.94 -12.12
CA ASP A 211 -14.22 10.97 -12.01
C ASP A 211 -12.90 10.33 -11.57
N THR A 212 -11.90 10.39 -12.43
CA THR A 212 -10.58 9.79 -12.20
C THR A 212 -9.49 10.82 -11.95
N SER A 213 -9.84 12.10 -11.77
CA SER A 213 -8.87 13.21 -11.56
C SER A 213 -7.98 13.03 -10.32
N TRP A 214 -8.41 12.22 -9.35
CA TRP A 214 -7.66 11.87 -8.14
C TRP A 214 -7.25 10.40 -8.09
N THR A 215 -7.31 9.69 -9.22
CA THR A 215 -6.91 8.28 -9.28
C THR A 215 -5.41 8.16 -9.52
N TRP A 216 -4.76 7.35 -8.70
CA TRP A 216 -3.37 6.95 -8.82
C TRP A 216 -3.29 5.44 -8.91
N LEU A 217 -2.36 4.91 -9.70
CA LEU A 217 -2.16 3.47 -9.85
C LEU A 217 -0.97 3.00 -9.01
N LYS A 218 -1.12 1.86 -8.32
CA LYS A 218 -0.03 1.17 -7.62
C LYS A 218 0.30 -0.09 -8.40
N LEU A 219 1.44 -0.12 -9.09
CA LEU A 219 1.78 -1.12 -10.10
C LEU A 219 3.08 -1.87 -9.79
N PRO A 220 3.22 -3.15 -10.19
CA PRO A 220 4.50 -3.83 -10.17
C PRO A 220 5.44 -3.20 -11.22
N ALA A 221 6.74 -3.19 -10.91
CA ALA A 221 7.76 -2.93 -11.92
C ALA A 221 7.97 -4.20 -12.74
N VAL A 222 7.71 -4.11 -14.04
CA VAL A 222 7.87 -5.20 -15.03
C VAL A 222 8.92 -4.82 -16.07
N ASP A 223 9.36 -5.77 -16.88
CA ASP A 223 10.46 -5.55 -17.83
C ASP A 223 10.13 -4.49 -18.90
N ASP A 224 8.88 -4.40 -19.35
CA ASP A 224 8.42 -3.44 -20.36
C ASP A 224 7.57 -2.32 -19.76
N MET A 225 8.15 -1.56 -18.83
CA MET A 225 7.47 -0.42 -18.21
C MET A 225 7.10 0.69 -19.20
N GLU A 226 7.80 0.80 -20.33
CA GLU A 226 7.45 1.79 -21.35
C GLU A 226 6.04 1.57 -21.90
N ARG A 227 5.68 0.31 -22.20
CA ARG A 227 4.30 -0.01 -22.61
C ARG A 227 3.28 0.25 -21.50
N VAL A 228 3.63 -0.06 -20.25
CA VAL A 228 2.74 0.15 -19.11
C VAL A 228 2.42 1.64 -18.94
N VAL A 229 3.43 2.51 -18.94
CA VAL A 229 3.21 3.96 -18.76
C VAL A 229 2.49 4.60 -19.94
N ARG A 230 2.59 4.02 -21.14
CA ARG A 230 1.83 4.49 -22.33
C ARG A 230 0.37 4.05 -22.31
N ALA A 231 -0.02 3.13 -21.44
CA ALA A 231 -1.38 2.62 -21.32
C ALA A 231 -2.31 3.53 -20.49
N THR A 232 -1.77 4.58 -19.84
CA THR A 232 -2.54 5.48 -18.98
C THR A 232 -1.93 6.88 -18.90
N SER A 233 -2.75 7.87 -18.54
CA SER A 233 -2.30 9.22 -18.17
C SER A 233 -2.28 9.41 -16.63
N LEU A 234 -2.62 8.39 -15.86
CA LEU A 234 -2.70 8.47 -14.40
C LEU A 234 -1.30 8.40 -13.77
N PRO A 235 -1.08 9.06 -12.63
CA PRO A 235 0.15 8.91 -11.85
C PRO A 235 0.32 7.48 -11.35
N ILE A 236 1.57 7.00 -11.32
CA ILE A 236 1.94 5.63 -10.95
C ILE A 236 2.85 5.65 -9.72
N LEU A 237 2.57 4.78 -8.76
CA LEU A 237 3.45 4.39 -7.67
C LEU A 237 3.86 2.92 -7.87
N LEU A 238 5.14 2.62 -7.74
CA LEU A 238 5.61 1.24 -7.88
C LEU A 238 5.46 0.48 -6.56
N LEU A 239 4.95 -0.74 -6.64
CA LEU A 239 4.88 -1.62 -5.48
C LEU A 239 6.16 -2.46 -5.31
N GLY A 240 6.40 -2.92 -4.05
CA GLY A 240 7.55 -3.77 -3.72
C GLY A 240 7.37 -5.25 -4.03
N GLY A 241 6.13 -5.70 -4.11
CA GLY A 241 5.81 -7.11 -4.29
C GLY A 241 6.19 -7.99 -3.08
N GLU A 242 6.44 -9.27 -3.36
CA GLU A 242 7.03 -10.21 -2.42
C GLU A 242 8.53 -9.95 -2.26
N VAL A 243 9.10 -10.49 -1.17
CA VAL A 243 10.54 -10.41 -0.96
C VAL A 243 11.25 -11.22 -2.04
N SER A 244 12.01 -10.53 -2.88
CA SER A 244 12.74 -11.15 -4.00
C SER A 244 13.95 -11.94 -3.50
N THR A 245 14.25 -13.03 -4.17
CA THR A 245 15.52 -13.75 -4.02
C THR A 245 16.70 -13.04 -4.68
N ASP A 246 16.43 -12.07 -5.56
CA ASP A 246 17.42 -11.17 -6.17
C ASP A 246 17.02 -9.69 -5.91
N PRO A 247 17.46 -9.11 -4.78
CA PRO A 247 17.18 -7.72 -4.45
C PRO A 247 17.82 -6.71 -5.41
N GLU A 248 18.97 -7.05 -6.01
CA GLU A 248 19.65 -6.19 -6.98
C GLU A 248 18.85 -6.06 -8.28
N GLU A 249 18.33 -7.17 -8.79
CA GLU A 249 17.46 -7.14 -9.96
C GLU A 249 16.20 -6.33 -9.70
N THR A 250 15.60 -6.48 -8.52
CA THR A 250 14.44 -5.69 -8.10
C THR A 250 14.76 -4.19 -8.08
N ARG A 251 15.91 -3.80 -7.52
CA ARG A 251 16.36 -2.39 -7.51
C ARG A 251 16.58 -1.85 -8.92
N ARG A 252 17.19 -2.63 -9.82
CA ARG A 252 17.39 -2.23 -11.23
C ARG A 252 16.06 -1.99 -11.93
N ARG A 253 15.06 -2.87 -11.75
CA ARG A 253 13.72 -2.70 -12.31
C ARG A 253 13.04 -1.43 -11.79
N TRP A 254 13.12 -1.17 -10.49
CA TRP A 254 12.60 0.08 -9.92
C TRP A 254 13.33 1.30 -10.49
N ALA A 255 14.66 1.29 -10.57
CA ALA A 255 15.43 2.39 -11.13
C ALA A 255 15.03 2.70 -12.58
N THR A 256 14.90 1.67 -13.41
CA THR A 256 14.43 1.82 -14.79
C THR A 256 13.03 2.41 -14.87
N ALA A 257 12.10 1.90 -14.04
CA ALA A 257 10.72 2.36 -14.04
C ALA A 257 10.57 3.80 -13.50
N LEU A 258 11.37 4.17 -12.48
CA LEU A 258 11.36 5.52 -11.88
C LEU A 258 11.81 6.62 -12.85
N ALA A 259 12.56 6.28 -13.91
CA ALA A 259 12.93 7.22 -14.95
C ALA A 259 11.72 7.68 -15.80
N ALA A 260 10.60 6.97 -15.78
CA ALA A 260 9.41 7.35 -16.50
C ALA A 260 8.64 8.47 -15.79
N ARG A 261 8.28 9.54 -16.51
CA ARG A 261 7.60 10.73 -15.95
C ARG A 261 6.29 10.43 -15.19
N HIS A 262 5.58 9.36 -15.56
CA HIS A 262 4.33 8.96 -14.90
C HIS A 262 4.56 8.35 -13.52
N VAL A 263 5.76 7.85 -13.24
CA VAL A 263 6.10 7.19 -11.98
C VAL A 263 6.48 8.25 -10.96
N ARG A 264 5.75 8.31 -9.86
CA ARG A 264 5.82 9.36 -8.84
C ARG A 264 6.37 8.87 -7.49
N GLY A 265 6.77 7.62 -7.39
CA GLY A 265 7.33 7.08 -6.15
C GLY A 265 7.17 5.59 -5.95
N LEU A 266 7.41 5.18 -4.72
CA LEU A 266 7.43 3.79 -4.27
C LEU A 266 6.43 3.58 -3.13
N VAL A 267 5.75 2.42 -3.13
CA VAL A 267 4.91 1.93 -2.03
C VAL A 267 5.42 0.55 -1.64
N LEU A 268 6.29 0.49 -0.67
CA LEU A 268 7.04 -0.71 -0.31
C LEU A 268 6.59 -1.26 1.05
N GLY A 269 6.39 -2.56 1.13
CA GLY A 269 6.01 -3.26 2.35
C GLY A 269 7.04 -4.32 2.72
N ARG A 270 6.72 -5.58 2.44
CA ARG A 270 7.52 -6.75 2.84
C ARG A 270 8.98 -6.67 2.41
N SER A 271 9.25 -6.16 1.22
CA SER A 271 10.60 -6.05 0.66
C SER A 271 11.54 -5.15 1.47
N VAL A 272 11.03 -4.16 2.21
CA VAL A 272 11.83 -3.25 3.03
C VAL A 272 11.62 -3.44 4.54
N LEU A 273 10.46 -3.96 4.95
CA LEU A 273 10.23 -4.29 6.35
C LEU A 273 10.87 -5.62 6.75
N TYR A 274 11.03 -6.54 5.80
CA TYR A 274 11.62 -7.88 6.01
C TYR A 274 12.65 -8.20 4.91
N PRO A 275 13.67 -7.33 4.73
CA PRO A 275 14.67 -7.55 3.70
C PRO A 275 15.47 -8.82 4.00
N PRO A 276 15.91 -9.58 2.97
CA PRO A 276 16.63 -10.83 3.19
C PRO A 276 18.10 -10.62 3.52
N ASP A 277 18.69 -9.50 3.12
CA ASP A 277 20.13 -9.25 3.08
C ASP A 277 20.60 -8.05 3.93
N SER A 278 19.67 -7.36 4.59
CA SER A 278 19.98 -6.14 5.33
C SER A 278 18.99 -5.89 6.48
N ASP A 279 19.22 -4.84 7.25
CA ASP A 279 18.24 -4.33 8.20
C ASP A 279 17.24 -3.37 7.53
N VAL A 280 16.15 -3.05 8.25
CA VAL A 280 15.09 -2.15 7.77
C VAL A 280 15.63 -0.78 7.38
N ALA A 281 16.55 -0.19 8.17
CA ALA A 281 17.08 1.14 7.92
C ALA A 281 17.87 1.17 6.60
N THR A 282 18.75 0.21 6.40
CA THR A 282 19.55 0.05 5.17
C THR A 282 18.65 -0.19 3.95
N ALA A 283 17.64 -1.06 4.07
CA ALA A 283 16.72 -1.34 2.96
C ALA A 283 15.91 -0.10 2.55
N ILE A 284 15.46 0.69 3.53
CA ILE A 284 14.74 1.95 3.28
C ILE A 284 15.66 2.99 2.66
N ASP A 285 16.88 3.18 3.18
CA ASP A 285 17.83 4.18 2.65
C ASP A 285 18.16 3.89 1.20
N ASN A 286 18.40 2.63 0.85
CA ASN A 286 18.61 2.19 -0.54
C ASN A 286 17.40 2.48 -1.43
N ALA A 287 16.17 2.27 -0.94
CA ALA A 287 14.96 2.58 -1.69
C ALA A 287 14.77 4.11 -1.86
N VAL A 288 15.00 4.89 -0.82
CA VAL A 288 14.93 6.36 -0.87
C VAL A 288 15.94 6.94 -1.88
N GLN A 289 17.15 6.37 -1.94
CA GLN A 289 18.16 6.80 -2.90
C GLN A 289 17.67 6.68 -4.35
N LEU A 290 16.85 5.68 -4.67
CA LEU A 290 16.28 5.51 -6.01
C LEU A 290 15.32 6.64 -6.39
N LEU A 291 14.68 7.31 -5.42
CA LEU A 291 13.78 8.43 -5.71
C LEU A 291 14.49 9.61 -6.34
N SER A 292 15.81 9.74 -6.16
CA SER A 292 16.61 10.75 -6.85
C SER A 292 16.64 10.59 -8.37
N LEU A 293 16.22 9.42 -8.88
CA LEU A 293 16.09 9.14 -10.30
C LEU A 293 14.78 9.65 -10.92
N ILE A 294 13.83 10.08 -10.08
CA ILE A 294 12.58 10.69 -10.57
C ILE A 294 12.89 12.07 -11.12
N HIS A 295 12.65 12.26 -12.40
CA HIS A 295 12.75 13.56 -13.05
C HIS A 295 11.52 14.41 -12.71
N ILE A 296 11.73 15.48 -11.96
CA ILE A 296 10.69 16.46 -11.59
C ILE A 296 10.49 17.46 -12.72
#